data_690fe399089e6119923a4ee6655d3017
#
_entry.id   690fe399089e6119923a4ee6655d3017
#
_cell.length_a   1.000
_cell.length_b   1.000
_cell.length_c   1.000
_cell.angle_alpha   90.00
_cell.angle_beta   90.00
_cell.angle_gamma   90.00
#
_symmetry.space_group_name_H-M   'P 1'
#
loop_
_entity.id
_entity.type
_entity.pdbx_description
1 polymer ?
#
loop_
_entity_poly.entity_id
_entity_poly.type
_entity_poly.pdbx_seq_one_letter_code
_entity_poly.pdbx_strand_id
1 'polypeptide(L)' 'DMSLVMGISDRINVIHQGRPLASGTPDEIRHNDDVIKAYLGEA' A
#
# COMPACT_ATOMS: atom_id res chain seq x y z
N ASP A 1 1.28 -6.91 9.42
CA ASP A 1 0.04 -6.21 9.27
C ASP A 1 0.12 -5.07 8.30
N MET A 2 -0.78 -5.04 7.36
CA MET A 2 -0.78 -3.99 6.35
C MET A 2 -2.04 -3.13 6.49
N SER A 3 -1.86 -1.82 6.53
CA SER A 3 -2.95 -0.89 6.62
C SER A 3 -2.99 -0.03 5.38
N LEU A 4 -4.20 0.30 4.97
CA LEU A 4 -4.42 1.09 3.77
C LEU A 4 -5.18 2.35 4.13
N VAL A 5 -4.64 3.49 3.76
CA VAL A 5 -5.28 4.77 4.04
C VAL A 5 -5.60 5.45 2.72
N MET A 6 -6.88 5.72 2.50
CA MET A 6 -7.34 6.38 1.28
C MET A 6 -7.30 7.89 1.48
N GLY A 7 -6.63 8.56 0.56
CA GLY A 7 -6.59 10.02 0.58
C GLY A 7 -7.80 10.62 -0.09
N ILE A 8 -7.96 11.92 0.09
CA ILE A 8 -9.11 12.63 -0.49
C ILE A 8 -9.02 12.72 -2.00
N SER A 9 -7.80 12.77 -2.54
CA SER A 9 -7.58 12.97 -3.98
C SER A 9 -7.20 11.68 -4.67
N ASP A 10 -7.88 10.61 -4.36
CA ASP A 10 -7.68 9.33 -5.03
C ASP A 10 -6.25 8.81 -4.88
N ARG A 11 -5.60 9.17 -3.81
CA ARG A 11 -4.27 8.63 -3.51
C ARG A 11 -4.40 7.69 -2.33
N ILE A 12 -3.62 6.63 -2.40
CA ILE A 12 -3.63 5.60 -1.37
C ILE A 12 -2.29 5.61 -0.66
N ASN A 13 -2.33 5.60 0.65
CA ASN A 13 -1.13 5.44 1.46
C ASN A 13 -1.18 4.06 2.10
N VAL A 14 -0.16 3.26 1.83
CA VAL A 14 -0.08 1.91 2.37
C VAL A 14 0.90 1.91 3.53
N ILE A 15 0.44 1.47 4.67
CA ILE A 15 1.25 1.41 5.88
C ILE A 15 1.38 -0.03 6.31
N HIS A 16 2.61 -0.44 6.59
CA HIS A 16 2.90 -1.80 6.99
C HIS A 16 3.71 -1.77 8.29
N GLN A 17 3.15 -2.40 9.32
CA GLN A 17 3.79 -2.44 10.64
C GLN A 17 4.14 -1.05 11.16
N GLY A 18 3.22 -0.10 10.99
CA GLY A 18 3.41 1.25 11.49
C GLY A 18 4.33 2.12 10.65
N ARG A 19 4.78 1.64 9.50
CA ARG A 19 5.68 2.39 8.64
C ARG A 19 5.07 2.60 7.27
N PRO A 20 5.33 3.74 6.66
CA PRO A 20 4.85 3.95 5.29
C PRO A 20 5.59 3.01 4.33
N LEU A 21 4.82 2.28 3.55
CA LEU A 21 5.35 1.34 2.58
C LEU A 21 5.34 1.92 1.18
N ALA A 22 4.23 2.53 0.79
CA ALA A 22 4.07 3.07 -0.53
C ALA A 22 2.93 4.07 -0.55
N SER A 23 2.92 4.93 -1.54
CA SER A 23 1.80 5.84 -1.75
C SER A 23 1.69 6.14 -3.24
N GLY A 24 0.47 6.43 -3.68
CA GLY A 24 0.24 6.74 -5.08
C GLY A 24 -1.21 6.54 -5.44
N THR A 25 -1.49 6.55 -6.74
CA THR A 25 -2.85 6.29 -7.22
C THR A 25 -3.18 4.82 -7.01
N PRO A 26 -4.49 4.46 -7.02
CA PRO A 26 -4.85 3.05 -6.89
C PRO A 26 -4.17 2.16 -7.91
N ASP A 27 -3.98 2.67 -9.12
CA ASP A 27 -3.35 1.90 -10.17
C ASP A 27 -1.87 1.67 -9.87
N GLU A 28 -1.20 2.70 -9.37
CA GLU A 28 0.20 2.58 -9.00
C GLU A 28 0.39 1.63 -7.82
N ILE A 29 -0.51 1.70 -6.86
CA ILE A 29 -0.39 0.86 -5.67
C ILE A 29 -0.53 -0.62 -6.02
N ARG A 30 -1.49 -0.96 -6.87
CA ARG A 30 -1.70 -2.36 -7.16
C ARG A 30 -0.61 -2.95 -8.06
N HIS A 31 0.22 -2.10 -8.67
CA HIS A 31 1.36 -2.56 -9.46
C HIS A 31 2.69 -2.38 -8.72
N ASN A 32 2.63 -1.98 -7.46
CA ASN A 32 3.83 -1.77 -6.66
C ASN A 32 4.33 -3.10 -6.11
N ASP A 33 5.57 -3.44 -6.45
CA ASP A 33 6.14 -4.72 -6.03
C ASP A 33 6.24 -4.86 -4.51
N ASP A 34 6.56 -3.77 -3.83
CA ASP A 34 6.67 -3.82 -2.38
C ASP A 34 5.32 -4.12 -1.74
N VAL A 35 4.25 -3.54 -2.28
CA VAL A 35 2.91 -3.80 -1.79
C VAL A 35 2.51 -5.24 -2.06
N ILE A 36 2.79 -5.71 -3.26
CA ILE A 36 2.45 -7.08 -3.63
C ILE A 36 3.18 -8.07 -2.74
N LYS A 37 4.46 -7.84 -2.50
CA LYS A 37 5.25 -8.73 -1.65
C LYS A 37 4.76 -8.73 -0.21
N ALA A 38 4.41 -7.55 0.31
CA ALA A 38 3.92 -7.46 1.68
C ALA A 38 2.60 -8.18 1.83
N TYR A 39 1.74 -8.06 0.84
CA TYR A 39 0.42 -8.67 0.88
C TYR A 39 0.51 -10.20 0.74
N LEU A 40 1.27 -10.66 -0.24
CA LEU A 40 1.40 -12.09 -0.50
C LEU A 40 2.32 -12.77 0.49
N GLY A 41 3.31 -12.04 0.98
CA GLY A 41 4.25 -12.60 1.92
C GLY A 41 3.66 -12.93 3.26
N GLU A 42 2.48 -12.41 3.52
CA GLU A 42 1.78 -12.69 4.78
C GLU A 42 1.02 -14.01 4.76
N ALA A 43 0.83 -14.53 3.60
CA ALA A 43 0.01 -15.74 3.42
C ALA A 43 0.68 -17.02 3.92
#